data_9473b414dd84da9e3409652007d0dee5
#
_entry.id   9473b414dd84da9e3409652007d0dee5
#
_cell.length_a   1.000
_cell.length_b   1.000
_cell.length_c   1.000
_cell.angle_alpha   90.00
_cell.angle_beta   90.00
_cell.angle_gamma   90.00
#
_symmetry.space_group_name_H-M   'P 1'
#
loop_
_entity.id
_entity.type
_entity.pdbx_description
1 polymer ?
#
loop_
_entity_poly.entity_id
_entity_poly.type
_entity_poly.pdbx_seq_one_letter_code
_entity_poly.pdbx_strand_id
1 'polypeptide(L)'
;MKTFVMKAIGQVGFAEKPTPRPGPLDAVVKTTMALICTSDSHTVRGAIGPRQNLTLGHEAVGLVHEVGAEVRGFKPGDRIVVGAITPDWGEPASQSGHSSQSGQALGGWKFANIKDGVFTEYFHVNDADANLAHIPSNVPDDAAVYCADMLSTGLMAAENADIPIGGTVAVFALGPIGLMAVAGAKLRGAGLIIGIDNIPKRLELARKFGADATIDFNRQDAVAATMQLTGGAGVDSAIEALGADITFQNAIKVTKPGGTISNVGYHGEGEFVHIPRLDWGVGMAEKTIRTGLCPGGRLRMERLLRLVERGRVDPTVLTTHRFRFDEMAKAFEMMDKKLDGIIKPLILF
;
A
#
# COMPACT_ATOMS: atom_id res chain seq x y z
N MET A 1 20.78 -7.72 -17.09
CA MET A 1 19.95 -6.54 -16.80
C MET A 1 20.36 -5.87 -15.50
N LYS A 2 20.35 -4.54 -15.49
CA LYS A 2 20.65 -3.78 -14.28
C LYS A 2 19.50 -3.86 -13.30
N THR A 3 19.80 -4.07 -12.02
CA THR A 3 18.82 -4.24 -10.95
C THR A 3 19.31 -3.61 -9.65
N PHE A 4 18.38 -3.14 -8.79
CA PHE A 4 18.68 -2.60 -7.47
C PHE A 4 18.26 -3.61 -6.40
N VAL A 5 19.21 -4.04 -5.59
CA VAL A 5 19.05 -5.20 -4.71
C VAL A 5 19.37 -4.90 -3.25
N MET A 6 18.75 -5.68 -2.36
CA MET A 6 19.25 -5.87 -1.01
C MET A 6 20.46 -6.80 -1.06
N LYS A 7 21.65 -6.31 -0.69
CA LYS A 7 22.90 -7.09 -0.64
C LYS A 7 23.05 -7.85 0.68
N ALA A 8 22.64 -7.21 1.75
CA ALA A 8 22.57 -7.73 3.11
C ALA A 8 21.63 -6.84 3.93
N ILE A 9 21.37 -7.19 5.19
CA ILE A 9 20.64 -6.30 6.12
C ILE A 9 21.35 -4.94 6.20
N GLY A 10 20.60 -3.86 5.97
CA GLY A 10 21.10 -2.49 5.95
C GLY A 10 21.90 -2.10 4.71
N GLN A 11 22.06 -2.99 3.72
CA GLN A 11 22.88 -2.73 2.53
C GLN A 11 22.10 -2.92 1.24
N VAL A 12 22.09 -1.89 0.41
CA VAL A 12 21.48 -1.90 -0.92
C VAL A 12 22.48 -1.47 -1.99
N GLY A 13 22.17 -1.74 -3.24
CA GLY A 13 22.97 -1.26 -4.37
C GLY A 13 22.63 -1.95 -5.67
N PHE A 14 23.27 -1.50 -6.74
CA PHE A 14 23.10 -2.12 -8.05
C PHE A 14 23.82 -3.46 -8.16
N ALA A 15 23.22 -4.35 -8.94
CA ALA A 15 23.77 -5.63 -9.37
C ALA A 15 23.35 -5.92 -10.82
N GLU A 16 24.02 -6.87 -11.44
CA GLU A 16 23.61 -7.43 -12.74
C GLU A 16 22.96 -8.80 -12.50
N LYS A 17 21.81 -9.02 -13.15
CA LYS A 17 21.10 -10.30 -13.16
C LYS A 17 20.73 -10.71 -14.59
N PRO A 18 20.54 -12.02 -14.85
CA PRO A 18 19.93 -12.43 -16.12
C PRO A 18 18.52 -11.88 -16.24
N THR A 19 18.09 -11.56 -17.46
CA THR A 19 16.67 -11.25 -17.72
C THR A 19 15.84 -12.50 -17.45
N PRO A 20 14.73 -12.39 -16.69
CA PRO A 20 13.86 -13.55 -16.43
C PRO A 20 13.22 -14.06 -17.72
N ARG A 21 12.78 -15.30 -17.70
CA ARG A 21 12.00 -15.91 -18.79
C ARG A 21 10.61 -16.26 -18.26
N PRO A 22 9.55 -16.08 -19.04
CA PRO A 22 8.21 -16.43 -18.61
C PRO A 22 8.01 -17.96 -18.65
N GLY A 23 7.29 -18.50 -17.67
CA GLY A 23 6.63 -19.79 -17.77
C GLY A 23 5.42 -19.72 -18.73
N PRO A 24 4.73 -20.85 -18.97
CA PRO A 24 3.62 -20.91 -19.94
C PRO A 24 2.52 -19.85 -19.70
N LEU A 25 2.18 -19.56 -18.46
CA LEU A 25 1.13 -18.62 -18.04
C LEU A 25 1.66 -17.24 -17.62
N ASP A 26 2.98 -17.04 -17.65
CA ASP A 26 3.63 -15.89 -17.04
C ASP A 26 3.93 -14.80 -18.09
N ALA A 27 4.35 -13.64 -17.60
CA ALA A 27 4.88 -12.58 -18.42
C ALA A 27 6.20 -12.02 -17.85
N VAL A 28 7.01 -11.46 -18.73
CA VAL A 28 8.13 -10.58 -18.40
C VAL A 28 7.75 -9.17 -18.83
N VAL A 29 7.93 -8.22 -17.93
CA VAL A 29 7.55 -6.82 -18.13
C VAL A 29 8.81 -5.96 -18.11
N LYS A 30 8.96 -5.07 -19.10
CA LYS A 30 9.95 -4.00 -19.09
C LYS A 30 9.44 -2.86 -18.23
N THR A 31 10.14 -2.54 -17.15
CA THR A 31 9.76 -1.46 -16.23
C THR A 31 9.85 -0.11 -16.93
N THR A 32 8.85 0.74 -16.77
CA THR A 32 8.88 2.14 -17.23
C THR A 32 8.87 3.12 -16.07
N MET A 33 8.12 2.82 -15.01
CA MET A 33 8.09 3.61 -13.78
C MET A 33 7.91 2.70 -12.57
N ALA A 34 8.50 3.10 -11.43
CA ALA A 34 8.31 2.44 -10.14
C ALA A 34 8.22 3.47 -9.01
N LEU A 35 7.62 3.07 -7.88
CA LEU A 35 7.58 3.87 -6.65
C LEU A 35 8.35 3.17 -5.54
N ILE A 36 9.09 3.93 -4.71
CA ILE A 36 9.72 3.38 -3.51
C ILE A 36 8.73 3.48 -2.34
N CYS A 37 8.58 2.38 -1.60
CA CYS A 37 7.74 2.28 -0.41
C CYS A 37 8.58 2.24 0.87
N THR A 38 7.96 2.60 2.00
CA THR A 38 8.58 2.41 3.32
C THR A 38 8.80 0.93 3.63
N SER A 39 7.96 0.03 3.09
CA SER A 39 8.13 -1.41 3.22
C SER A 39 9.41 -1.94 2.57
N ASP A 40 9.94 -1.28 1.53
CA ASP A 40 11.26 -1.63 0.97
C ASP A 40 12.37 -1.35 2.00
N SER A 41 12.26 -0.25 2.77
CA SER A 41 13.17 0.03 3.88
C SER A 41 13.02 -1.00 5.01
N HIS A 42 11.80 -1.41 5.36
CA HIS A 42 11.58 -2.47 6.34
C HIS A 42 12.19 -3.81 5.89
N THR A 43 12.05 -4.15 4.62
CA THR A 43 12.70 -5.34 4.02
C THR A 43 14.22 -5.27 4.21
N VAL A 44 14.83 -4.16 3.86
CA VAL A 44 16.30 -3.96 4.00
C VAL A 44 16.74 -3.99 5.46
N ARG A 45 15.93 -3.50 6.39
CA ARG A 45 16.19 -3.57 7.84
C ARG A 45 15.97 -4.95 8.45
N GLY A 46 15.58 -5.95 7.65
CA GLY A 46 15.48 -7.34 8.08
C GLY A 46 14.07 -7.80 8.44
N ALA A 47 13.01 -7.08 8.08
CA ALA A 47 11.62 -7.46 8.35
C ALA A 47 11.25 -8.88 7.84
N ILE A 48 11.91 -9.34 6.78
CA ILE A 48 11.73 -10.68 6.21
C ILE A 48 12.94 -11.60 6.45
N GLY A 49 13.81 -11.22 7.38
CA GLY A 49 15.09 -11.90 7.64
C GLY A 49 16.19 -11.53 6.62
N PRO A 50 17.39 -12.11 6.78
CA PRO A 50 18.51 -11.83 5.89
C PRO A 50 18.21 -12.34 4.47
N ARG A 51 18.49 -11.49 3.46
CA ARG A 51 18.40 -11.82 2.04
C ARG A 51 19.66 -11.34 1.35
N GLN A 52 20.07 -12.05 0.31
CA GLN A 52 21.18 -11.65 -0.55
C GLN A 52 20.69 -11.58 -2.00
N ASN A 53 21.08 -10.51 -2.69
CA ASN A 53 20.70 -10.28 -4.09
C ASN A 53 19.19 -10.28 -4.37
N LEU A 54 18.34 -10.01 -3.36
CA LEU A 54 16.92 -9.83 -3.60
C LEU A 54 16.69 -8.50 -4.31
N THR A 55 16.11 -8.53 -5.51
CA THR A 55 15.65 -7.31 -6.19
C THR A 55 14.50 -6.71 -5.39
N LEU A 56 14.63 -5.44 -5.02
CA LEU A 56 13.63 -4.71 -4.25
C LEU A 56 12.50 -4.15 -5.14
N GLY A 57 11.50 -3.55 -4.49
CA GLY A 57 10.40 -2.87 -5.16
C GLY A 57 9.21 -3.76 -5.49
N HIS A 58 8.01 -3.19 -5.36
CA HIS A 58 6.75 -3.91 -5.59
C HIS A 58 5.66 -3.03 -6.24
N GLU A 59 5.99 -1.81 -6.59
CA GLU A 59 5.07 -0.87 -7.23
C GLU A 59 5.64 -0.46 -8.57
N ALA A 60 5.08 -0.97 -9.67
CA ALA A 60 5.54 -0.63 -11.02
C ALA A 60 4.43 -0.65 -12.06
N VAL A 61 4.70 0.08 -13.11
CA VAL A 61 4.05 -0.03 -14.43
C VAL A 61 5.11 -0.31 -15.48
N GLY A 62 4.69 -0.88 -16.59
CA GLY A 62 5.63 -1.20 -17.65
C GLY A 62 4.97 -1.63 -18.96
N LEU A 63 5.81 -2.08 -19.86
CA LEU A 63 5.42 -2.67 -21.13
C LEU A 63 5.66 -4.17 -21.06
N VAL A 64 4.69 -4.96 -21.46
CA VAL A 64 4.88 -6.40 -21.65
C VAL A 64 6.04 -6.61 -22.63
N HIS A 65 7.07 -7.34 -22.21
CA HIS A 65 8.25 -7.66 -23.04
C HIS A 65 8.09 -9.02 -23.70
N GLU A 66 7.70 -10.03 -22.93
CA GLU A 66 7.52 -11.40 -23.38
C GLU A 66 6.38 -12.06 -22.59
N VAL A 67 5.65 -12.96 -23.23
CA VAL A 67 4.57 -13.75 -22.59
C VAL A 67 4.77 -15.23 -22.85
N GLY A 68 4.30 -16.04 -21.90
CA GLY A 68 4.24 -17.48 -22.03
C GLY A 68 3.22 -17.93 -23.10
N ALA A 69 3.38 -19.15 -23.60
CA ALA A 69 2.60 -19.67 -24.71
C ALA A 69 1.09 -19.82 -24.42
N GLU A 70 0.69 -19.83 -23.16
CA GLU A 70 -0.69 -19.99 -22.72
C GLU A 70 -1.35 -18.68 -22.31
N VAL A 71 -0.61 -17.56 -22.28
CA VAL A 71 -1.14 -16.21 -22.01
C VAL A 71 -2.02 -15.77 -23.19
N ARG A 72 -3.23 -15.30 -22.90
CA ARG A 72 -4.23 -14.94 -23.91
C ARG A 72 -4.61 -13.46 -23.91
N GLY A 73 -4.55 -12.82 -22.74
CA GLY A 73 -5.02 -11.45 -22.55
C GLY A 73 -3.98 -10.37 -22.80
N PHE A 74 -2.71 -10.74 -23.02
CA PHE A 74 -1.60 -9.80 -23.14
C PHE A 74 -0.64 -10.20 -24.25
N LYS A 75 0.03 -9.18 -24.82
CA LYS A 75 1.05 -9.34 -25.87
C LYS A 75 2.18 -8.34 -25.67
N PRO A 76 3.38 -8.57 -26.23
CA PRO A 76 4.48 -7.60 -26.22
C PRO A 76 4.03 -6.20 -26.66
N GLY A 77 4.43 -5.18 -25.90
CA GLY A 77 4.10 -3.78 -26.12
C GLY A 77 2.87 -3.28 -25.36
N ASP A 78 2.06 -4.15 -24.77
CA ASP A 78 0.90 -3.72 -23.96
C ASP A 78 1.37 -2.97 -22.70
N ARG A 79 0.74 -1.81 -22.43
CA ARG A 79 0.96 -1.02 -21.21
C ARG A 79 0.18 -1.62 -20.06
N ILE A 80 0.87 -1.94 -18.96
CA ILE A 80 0.27 -2.65 -17.84
C ILE A 80 0.65 -2.06 -16.47
N VAL A 81 -0.22 -2.32 -15.49
CA VAL A 81 0.08 -2.25 -14.06
C VAL A 81 -0.05 -3.64 -13.45
N VAL A 82 0.74 -3.89 -12.42
CA VAL A 82 0.71 -5.12 -11.61
C VAL A 82 0.54 -4.77 -10.14
N GLY A 83 -0.21 -5.57 -9.39
CA GLY A 83 -0.31 -5.42 -7.93
C GLY A 83 0.97 -5.84 -7.22
N ALA A 84 1.24 -5.26 -6.05
CA ALA A 84 2.38 -5.61 -5.21
C ALA A 84 2.39 -7.11 -4.83
N ILE A 85 1.23 -7.70 -4.69
CA ILE A 85 1.03 -9.14 -4.53
C ILE A 85 0.48 -9.68 -5.85
N THR A 86 1.09 -10.76 -6.34
CA THR A 86 0.64 -11.50 -7.53
C THR A 86 0.12 -12.86 -7.10
N PRO A 87 -1.17 -12.99 -6.73
CA PRO A 87 -1.73 -14.22 -6.21
C PRO A 87 -1.55 -15.41 -7.15
N ASP A 88 -1.39 -16.58 -6.58
CA ASP A 88 -1.69 -17.84 -7.25
C ASP A 88 -3.17 -18.16 -7.01
N TRP A 89 -3.95 -18.11 -8.08
CA TRP A 89 -5.40 -18.28 -8.00
C TRP A 89 -5.82 -19.75 -7.86
N GLY A 90 -4.88 -20.69 -8.00
CA GLY A 90 -5.06 -22.10 -7.71
C GLY A 90 -4.91 -22.45 -6.22
N GLU A 91 -4.28 -21.59 -5.43
CA GLU A 91 -4.06 -21.85 -4.01
C GLU A 91 -5.33 -21.70 -3.15
N PRO A 92 -5.49 -22.52 -2.09
CA PRO A 92 -6.66 -22.45 -1.20
C PRO A 92 -6.90 -21.08 -0.57
N ALA A 93 -5.86 -20.32 -0.25
CA ALA A 93 -5.97 -18.98 0.30
C ALA A 93 -6.69 -18.03 -0.67
N SER A 94 -6.32 -18.04 -1.96
CA SER A 94 -7.00 -17.26 -3.00
C SER A 94 -8.45 -17.69 -3.18
N GLN A 95 -8.70 -18.98 -3.23
CA GLN A 95 -10.04 -19.55 -3.41
C GLN A 95 -10.98 -19.22 -2.25
N SER A 96 -10.43 -19.06 -1.04
CA SER A 96 -11.20 -18.65 0.16
C SER A 96 -11.32 -17.13 0.35
N GLY A 97 -10.88 -16.32 -0.63
CA GLY A 97 -10.97 -14.86 -0.59
C GLY A 97 -9.79 -14.15 0.06
N HIS A 98 -8.73 -14.88 0.42
CA HIS A 98 -7.52 -14.34 1.05
C HIS A 98 -6.35 -14.28 0.07
N SER A 99 -6.57 -13.75 -1.13
CA SER A 99 -5.60 -13.77 -2.23
C SER A 99 -4.26 -13.07 -1.90
N SER A 100 -4.26 -12.10 -1.00
CA SER A 100 -3.03 -11.46 -0.54
C SER A 100 -2.13 -12.36 0.33
N GLN A 101 -2.65 -13.51 0.78
CA GLN A 101 -1.91 -14.51 1.56
C GLN A 101 -1.40 -15.68 0.70
N SER A 102 -1.61 -15.63 -0.60
CA SER A 102 -1.18 -16.65 -1.55
C SER A 102 -0.26 -16.08 -2.63
N GLY A 103 0.34 -16.97 -3.41
CA GLY A 103 1.15 -16.60 -4.55
C GLY A 103 2.45 -15.94 -4.17
N GLN A 104 2.78 -14.85 -4.84
CA GLN A 104 4.10 -14.24 -4.75
C GLN A 104 4.00 -12.76 -4.38
N ALA A 105 4.93 -12.31 -3.55
CA ALA A 105 5.11 -10.91 -3.22
C ALA A 105 6.34 -10.36 -3.95
N LEU A 106 6.13 -9.35 -4.77
CA LEU A 106 7.22 -8.63 -5.43
C LEU A 106 8.11 -7.96 -4.38
N GLY A 107 9.44 -8.06 -4.55
CA GLY A 107 10.40 -7.43 -3.65
C GLY A 107 10.44 -7.95 -2.22
N GLY A 108 9.78 -9.09 -1.95
CA GLY A 108 10.05 -9.88 -0.75
C GLY A 108 9.22 -9.63 0.48
N TRP A 109 7.92 -9.55 0.42
CA TRP A 109 7.09 -9.57 1.63
C TRP A 109 7.00 -10.95 2.28
N LYS A 110 7.06 -11.03 3.60
CA LYS A 110 7.28 -12.27 4.35
C LYS A 110 6.09 -13.24 4.42
N PHE A 111 4.88 -12.78 4.13
CA PHE A 111 3.67 -13.63 4.23
C PHE A 111 3.29 -14.31 2.92
N ALA A 112 4.00 -14.01 1.84
CA ALA A 112 3.83 -14.65 0.55
C ALA A 112 5.18 -15.18 0.06
N ASN A 113 5.17 -15.96 -1.02
CA ASN A 113 6.40 -16.43 -1.63
C ASN A 113 7.24 -15.25 -2.09
N ILE A 114 8.49 -15.24 -1.63
CA ILE A 114 9.42 -14.16 -1.92
C ILE A 114 10.00 -14.37 -3.31
N LYS A 115 9.90 -13.36 -4.15
CA LYS A 115 10.56 -13.31 -5.45
C LYS A 115 11.18 -11.94 -5.69
N ASP A 116 11.98 -11.85 -6.75
CA ASP A 116 12.56 -10.59 -7.21
C ASP A 116 11.47 -9.56 -7.54
N GLY A 117 11.71 -8.32 -7.11
CA GLY A 117 10.81 -7.19 -7.27
C GLY A 117 11.02 -6.42 -8.56
N VAL A 118 10.57 -5.16 -8.56
CA VAL A 118 10.43 -4.35 -9.77
C VAL A 118 11.49 -3.25 -9.94
N PHE A 119 12.45 -3.11 -9.01
CA PHE A 119 13.56 -2.15 -9.20
C PHE A 119 14.62 -2.71 -10.12
N THR A 120 14.23 -3.00 -11.33
CA THR A 120 15.01 -3.65 -12.37
C THR A 120 14.49 -3.29 -13.75
N GLU A 121 15.30 -3.42 -14.79
CA GLU A 121 14.89 -3.17 -16.17
C GLU A 121 13.76 -4.12 -16.64
N TYR A 122 13.75 -5.36 -16.14
CA TYR A 122 12.73 -6.37 -16.46
C TYR A 122 12.35 -7.17 -15.22
N PHE A 123 11.08 -7.39 -15.01
CA PHE A 123 10.58 -8.23 -13.91
C PHE A 123 9.59 -9.29 -14.38
N HIS A 124 9.48 -10.34 -13.61
CA HIS A 124 8.60 -11.49 -13.89
C HIS A 124 7.27 -11.37 -13.17
N VAL A 125 6.18 -11.71 -13.83
CA VAL A 125 4.83 -11.81 -13.25
C VAL A 125 4.26 -13.18 -13.55
N ASN A 126 3.89 -13.93 -12.49
CA ASN A 126 3.17 -15.19 -12.62
C ASN A 126 1.71 -14.96 -13.02
N ASP A 127 1.10 -15.95 -13.66
CA ASP A 127 -0.31 -15.93 -14.04
C ASP A 127 -0.75 -14.59 -14.66
N ALA A 128 -0.11 -14.23 -15.76
CA ALA A 128 -0.22 -12.91 -16.38
C ALA A 128 -1.67 -12.48 -16.61
N ASP A 129 -2.52 -13.39 -17.12
CA ASP A 129 -3.93 -13.11 -17.40
C ASP A 129 -4.76 -12.81 -16.15
N ALA A 130 -4.30 -13.27 -14.98
CA ALA A 130 -4.98 -13.04 -13.70
C ALA A 130 -4.37 -11.91 -12.87
N ASN A 131 -3.12 -11.52 -13.14
CA ASN A 131 -2.37 -10.57 -12.30
C ASN A 131 -2.02 -9.23 -12.99
N LEU A 132 -2.00 -9.16 -14.31
CA LEU A 132 -1.78 -7.91 -15.05
C LEU A 132 -3.10 -7.20 -15.37
N ALA A 133 -3.07 -5.88 -15.45
CA ALA A 133 -4.18 -5.09 -15.97
C ALA A 133 -3.69 -4.07 -17.01
N HIS A 134 -4.41 -3.93 -18.11
CA HIS A 134 -4.16 -2.91 -19.11
C HIS A 134 -4.39 -1.51 -18.55
N ILE A 135 -3.45 -0.60 -18.78
CA ILE A 135 -3.63 0.82 -18.44
C ILE A 135 -4.43 1.49 -19.57
N PRO A 136 -5.60 2.10 -19.28
CA PRO A 136 -6.36 2.85 -20.27
C PRO A 136 -5.50 3.93 -20.95
N SER A 137 -5.74 4.21 -22.22
CA SER A 137 -4.94 5.14 -23.03
C SER A 137 -4.93 6.58 -22.47
N ASN A 138 -6.00 6.97 -21.78
CA ASN A 138 -6.18 8.28 -21.15
C ASN A 138 -5.70 8.34 -19.70
N VAL A 139 -5.14 7.25 -19.14
CA VAL A 139 -4.52 7.22 -17.81
C VAL A 139 -3.00 7.28 -17.97
N PRO A 140 -2.31 8.30 -17.42
CA PRO A 140 -0.86 8.39 -17.47
C PRO A 140 -0.20 7.36 -16.53
N ASP A 141 1.01 6.90 -16.87
CA ASP A 141 1.74 5.89 -16.10
C ASP A 141 2.04 6.32 -14.68
N ASP A 142 2.32 7.62 -14.46
CA ASP A 142 2.61 8.16 -13.12
C ASP A 142 1.38 8.24 -12.20
N ALA A 143 0.17 8.13 -12.75
CA ALA A 143 -1.04 7.93 -11.97
C ALA A 143 -1.35 6.43 -11.80
N ALA A 144 -1.18 5.64 -12.87
CA ALA A 144 -1.47 4.20 -12.86
C ALA A 144 -0.60 3.42 -11.86
N VAL A 145 0.67 3.80 -11.69
CA VAL A 145 1.61 3.12 -10.78
C VAL A 145 1.14 3.09 -9.32
N TYR A 146 0.35 4.07 -8.89
CA TYR A 146 -0.23 4.10 -7.56
C TYR A 146 -1.29 3.01 -7.30
N CYS A 147 -1.85 2.43 -8.35
CA CYS A 147 -2.79 1.32 -8.22
C CYS A 147 -2.10 0.05 -7.69
N ALA A 148 -0.79 -0.10 -7.91
CA ALA A 148 -0.04 -1.29 -7.54
C ALA A 148 -0.12 -1.62 -6.04
N ASP A 149 0.08 -0.61 -5.17
CA ASP A 149 0.01 -0.77 -3.71
C ASP A 149 -0.79 0.36 -3.03
N MET A 150 -0.36 1.62 -3.17
CA MET A 150 -0.87 2.72 -2.33
C MET A 150 -2.38 2.85 -2.37
N LEU A 151 -2.96 2.88 -3.57
CA LEU A 151 -4.40 2.97 -3.74
C LEU A 151 -5.08 1.65 -3.35
N SER A 152 -4.47 0.50 -3.69
CA SER A 152 -5.02 -0.81 -3.35
C SER A 152 -5.11 -1.02 -1.83
N THR A 153 -4.01 -0.74 -1.11
CA THR A 153 -3.95 -0.89 0.35
C THR A 153 -4.81 0.16 1.06
N GLY A 154 -4.77 1.43 0.61
CA GLY A 154 -5.57 2.49 1.23
C GLY A 154 -7.08 2.26 1.09
N LEU A 155 -7.54 1.82 -0.10
CA LEU A 155 -8.94 1.47 -0.28
C LEU A 155 -9.32 0.21 0.51
N MET A 156 -8.45 -0.81 0.57
CA MET A 156 -8.66 -1.98 1.42
C MET A 156 -8.81 -1.58 2.89
N ALA A 157 -8.02 -0.62 3.37
CA ALA A 157 -8.16 -0.10 4.73
C ALA A 157 -9.58 0.42 4.99
N ALA A 158 -10.14 1.18 4.05
CA ALA A 158 -11.50 1.69 4.13
C ALA A 158 -12.56 0.59 3.94
N GLU A 159 -12.27 -0.42 3.11
CA GLU A 159 -13.13 -1.60 2.94
C GLU A 159 -13.21 -2.41 4.24
N ASN A 160 -12.06 -2.70 4.87
CA ASN A 160 -11.98 -3.43 6.12
C ASN A 160 -12.56 -2.67 7.30
N ALA A 161 -12.57 -1.33 7.26
CA ALA A 161 -13.14 -0.49 8.29
C ALA A 161 -14.68 -0.57 8.36
N ASP A 162 -15.32 -1.20 7.36
CA ASP A 162 -16.77 -1.43 7.30
C ASP A 162 -17.59 -0.17 7.55
N ILE A 163 -17.21 0.89 6.88
CA ILE A 163 -17.71 2.25 7.10
C ILE A 163 -19.20 2.33 6.73
N PRO A 164 -20.08 2.65 7.68
CA PRO A 164 -21.50 2.88 7.38
C PRO A 164 -21.66 4.15 6.52
N ILE A 165 -22.65 4.18 5.63
CA ILE A 165 -22.99 5.41 4.90
C ILE A 165 -23.37 6.51 5.91
N GLY A 166 -22.72 7.68 5.81
CA GLY A 166 -22.87 8.76 6.77
C GLY A 166 -22.13 8.57 8.11
N GLY A 167 -21.40 7.45 8.26
CA GLY A 167 -20.65 7.14 9.48
C GLY A 167 -19.41 8.00 9.69
N THR A 168 -18.86 7.91 10.90
CA THR A 168 -17.67 8.66 11.33
C THR A 168 -16.42 7.80 11.25
N VAL A 169 -15.31 8.35 10.72
CA VAL A 169 -14.05 7.64 10.52
C VAL A 169 -12.87 8.45 11.06
N ALA A 170 -12.00 7.80 11.84
CA ALA A 170 -10.69 8.35 12.22
C ALA A 170 -9.57 7.59 11.51
N VAL A 171 -8.62 8.31 10.87
CA VAL A 171 -7.48 7.73 10.19
C VAL A 171 -6.19 8.17 10.90
N PHE A 172 -5.50 7.23 11.52
CA PHE A 172 -4.25 7.43 12.24
C PHE A 172 -3.06 7.19 11.32
N ALA A 173 -2.18 8.19 11.23
CA ALA A 173 -1.05 8.34 10.33
C ALA A 173 -1.47 8.55 8.86
N LEU A 174 -1.10 9.74 8.36
CA LEU A 174 -1.42 10.21 7.01
C LEU A 174 -0.23 10.10 6.06
N GLY A 175 0.51 8.98 6.16
CA GLY A 175 1.42 8.55 5.10
C GLY A 175 0.65 8.23 3.81
N PRO A 176 1.33 7.78 2.73
CA PRO A 176 0.66 7.49 1.46
C PRO A 176 -0.56 6.57 1.60
N ILE A 177 -0.45 5.51 2.42
CA ILE A 177 -1.56 4.58 2.68
C ILE A 177 -2.71 5.28 3.42
N GLY A 178 -2.42 6.02 4.50
CA GLY A 178 -3.45 6.73 5.27
C GLY A 178 -4.17 7.80 4.44
N LEU A 179 -3.45 8.52 3.56
CA LEU A 179 -4.07 9.48 2.63
C LEU A 179 -4.99 8.78 1.62
N MET A 180 -4.60 7.62 1.11
CA MET A 180 -5.48 6.82 0.25
C MET A 180 -6.63 6.19 1.03
N ALA A 181 -6.46 5.90 2.32
CA ALA A 181 -7.56 5.45 3.19
C ALA A 181 -8.59 6.57 3.43
N VAL A 182 -8.14 7.82 3.58
CA VAL A 182 -9.05 9.00 3.61
C VAL A 182 -9.86 9.11 2.32
N ALA A 183 -9.21 8.98 1.15
CA ALA A 183 -9.90 8.95 -0.14
C ALA A 183 -10.90 7.77 -0.22
N GLY A 184 -10.49 6.60 0.27
CA GLY A 184 -11.33 5.41 0.36
C GLY A 184 -12.56 5.61 1.25
N ALA A 185 -12.39 6.23 2.42
CA ALA A 185 -13.48 6.55 3.34
C ALA A 185 -14.52 7.48 2.69
N LYS A 186 -14.04 8.51 1.97
CA LYS A 186 -14.90 9.41 1.19
C LYS A 186 -15.68 8.66 0.10
N LEU A 187 -15.01 7.79 -0.66
CA LEU A 187 -15.64 7.00 -1.71
C LEU A 187 -16.70 6.01 -1.16
N ARG A 188 -16.53 5.58 0.09
CA ARG A 188 -17.48 4.69 0.78
C ARG A 188 -18.64 5.44 1.45
N GLY A 189 -18.67 6.77 1.36
CA GLY A 189 -19.77 7.58 1.87
C GLY A 189 -19.70 7.90 3.36
N ALA A 190 -18.50 7.98 3.95
CA ALA A 190 -18.32 8.50 5.29
C ALA A 190 -18.91 9.91 5.43
N GLY A 191 -19.60 10.18 6.54
CA GLY A 191 -20.21 11.49 6.84
C GLY A 191 -19.27 12.44 7.59
N LEU A 192 -18.28 11.89 8.32
CA LEU A 192 -17.23 12.65 9.00
C LEU A 192 -15.91 11.88 8.91
N ILE A 193 -14.90 12.47 8.32
CA ILE A 193 -13.56 11.88 8.19
C ILE A 193 -12.56 12.75 8.95
N ILE A 194 -11.89 12.16 9.95
CA ILE A 194 -10.90 12.80 10.81
C ILE A 194 -9.52 12.23 10.48
N GLY A 195 -8.62 13.06 9.95
CA GLY A 195 -7.25 12.68 9.67
C GLY A 195 -6.30 13.08 10.80
N ILE A 196 -5.43 12.19 11.25
CA ILE A 196 -4.54 12.38 12.42
C ILE A 196 -3.09 12.15 12.01
N ASP A 197 -2.27 13.20 12.11
CA ASP A 197 -0.81 13.17 11.84
C ASP A 197 -0.16 14.39 12.53
N ASN A 198 1.16 14.54 12.44
CA ASN A 198 1.87 15.72 12.93
C ASN A 198 2.60 16.48 11.82
N ILE A 199 2.54 16.04 10.59
CA ILE A 199 3.22 16.66 9.46
C ILE A 199 2.25 17.57 8.73
N PRO A 200 2.46 18.93 8.74
CA PRO A 200 1.50 19.88 8.18
C PRO A 200 1.09 19.60 6.74
N LYS A 201 2.05 19.18 5.89
CA LYS A 201 1.78 18.85 4.50
C LYS A 201 0.84 17.66 4.35
N ARG A 202 0.95 16.65 5.20
CA ARG A 202 0.07 15.47 5.19
C ARG A 202 -1.34 15.83 5.68
N LEU A 203 -1.46 16.69 6.69
CA LEU A 203 -2.74 17.21 7.15
C LEU A 203 -3.45 18.02 6.05
N GLU A 204 -2.70 18.84 5.29
CA GLU A 204 -3.22 19.55 4.11
C GLU A 204 -3.73 18.58 3.03
N LEU A 205 -2.93 17.55 2.70
CA LEU A 205 -3.29 16.55 1.70
C LEU A 205 -4.52 15.74 2.13
N ALA A 206 -4.64 15.41 3.42
CA ALA A 206 -5.83 14.71 3.93
C ALA A 206 -7.11 15.49 3.67
N ARG A 207 -7.10 16.82 3.85
CA ARG A 207 -8.25 17.67 3.49
C ARG A 207 -8.56 17.62 1.99
N LYS A 208 -7.54 17.64 1.14
CA LYS A 208 -7.72 17.49 -0.32
C LYS A 208 -8.34 16.16 -0.70
N PHE A 209 -7.99 15.08 0.00
CA PHE A 209 -8.57 13.76 -0.22
C PHE A 209 -9.94 13.57 0.44
N GLY A 210 -10.38 14.51 1.28
CA GLY A 210 -11.74 14.53 1.80
C GLY A 210 -11.86 14.42 3.32
N ALA A 211 -10.78 14.61 4.08
CA ALA A 211 -10.92 14.75 5.52
C ALA A 211 -11.63 16.07 5.88
N ASP A 212 -12.69 15.97 6.66
CA ASP A 212 -13.48 17.11 7.14
C ASP A 212 -12.76 17.82 8.28
N ALA A 213 -12.05 17.07 9.12
CA ALA A 213 -11.23 17.58 10.20
C ALA A 213 -9.83 16.95 10.18
N THR A 214 -8.85 17.67 10.70
CA THR A 214 -7.50 17.14 10.88
C THR A 214 -6.99 17.47 12.28
N ILE A 215 -6.31 16.53 12.91
CA ILE A 215 -5.73 16.64 14.24
C ILE A 215 -4.21 16.59 14.12
N ASP A 216 -3.53 17.65 14.58
CA ASP A 216 -2.08 17.66 14.79
C ASP A 216 -1.80 17.20 16.22
N PHE A 217 -1.31 15.95 16.37
CA PHE A 217 -1.07 15.38 17.68
C PHE A 217 0.13 15.99 18.45
N ASN A 218 0.92 16.86 17.81
CA ASN A 218 1.89 17.69 18.52
C ASN A 218 1.24 18.87 19.27
N ARG A 219 0.01 19.23 18.93
CA ARG A 219 -0.70 20.38 19.50
C ARG A 219 -1.85 20.00 20.41
N GLN A 220 -2.42 18.81 20.25
CA GLN A 220 -3.56 18.35 21.02
C GLN A 220 -3.56 16.82 21.14
N ASP A 221 -4.13 16.30 22.21
CA ASP A 221 -4.33 14.86 22.37
C ASP A 221 -5.27 14.32 21.29
N ALA A 222 -4.79 13.31 20.54
CA ALA A 222 -5.52 12.77 19.41
C ALA A 222 -6.84 12.10 19.81
N VAL A 223 -6.87 11.41 20.95
CA VAL A 223 -8.08 10.74 21.47
C VAL A 223 -9.09 11.77 21.95
N ALA A 224 -8.68 12.70 22.81
CA ALA A 224 -9.58 13.74 23.33
C ALA A 224 -10.16 14.60 22.21
N ALA A 225 -9.35 15.01 21.23
CA ALA A 225 -9.82 15.81 20.09
C ALA A 225 -10.80 15.03 19.20
N THR A 226 -10.55 13.72 18.96
CA THR A 226 -11.49 12.86 18.23
C THR A 226 -12.80 12.71 18.99
N MET A 227 -12.75 12.49 20.27
CA MET A 227 -13.95 12.39 21.13
C MET A 227 -14.73 13.71 21.13
N GLN A 228 -14.06 14.85 21.17
CA GLN A 228 -14.70 16.15 21.08
C GLN A 228 -15.45 16.35 19.73
N LEU A 229 -14.81 15.99 18.61
CA LEU A 229 -15.40 16.09 17.27
C LEU A 229 -16.62 15.18 17.07
N THR A 230 -16.71 14.10 17.86
CA THR A 230 -17.81 13.13 17.81
C THR A 230 -18.81 13.30 18.96
N GLY A 231 -18.76 14.43 19.69
CA GLY A 231 -19.67 14.67 20.83
C GLY A 231 -19.53 13.66 21.98
N GLY A 232 -18.38 13.01 22.11
CA GLY A 232 -18.11 12.00 23.12
C GLY A 232 -18.53 10.56 22.74
N ALA A 233 -19.16 10.38 21.57
CA ALA A 233 -19.63 9.06 21.13
C ALA A 233 -18.52 8.15 20.59
N GLY A 234 -17.43 8.73 20.09
CA GLY A 234 -16.40 8.03 19.34
C GLY A 234 -16.77 7.82 17.87
N VAL A 235 -15.90 7.15 17.13
CA VAL A 235 -16.09 6.89 15.69
C VAL A 235 -16.70 5.53 15.41
N ASP A 236 -17.43 5.40 14.30
CA ASP A 236 -17.93 4.11 13.80
C ASP A 236 -16.77 3.21 13.37
N SER A 237 -15.77 3.83 12.75
CA SER A 237 -14.64 3.12 12.18
C SER A 237 -13.32 3.86 12.46
N ALA A 238 -12.27 3.12 12.81
CA ALA A 238 -10.92 3.68 12.90
C ALA A 238 -9.99 2.92 11.94
N ILE A 239 -9.09 3.65 11.31
CA ILE A 239 -8.07 3.09 10.41
C ILE A 239 -6.70 3.40 11.00
N GLU A 240 -5.90 2.36 11.22
CA GLU A 240 -4.52 2.45 11.66
C GLU A 240 -3.59 2.13 10.48
N ALA A 241 -2.74 3.11 10.09
CA ALA A 241 -1.92 3.03 8.89
C ALA A 241 -0.42 3.30 9.15
N LEU A 242 0.06 3.07 10.38
CA LEU A 242 1.47 3.21 10.77
C LEU A 242 2.09 1.88 11.20
N GLY A 243 1.41 1.13 12.06
CA GLY A 243 1.93 -0.07 12.68
C GLY A 243 2.69 0.18 13.99
N ALA A 244 2.24 1.15 14.79
CA ALA A 244 2.78 1.43 16.11
C ALA A 244 1.74 1.18 17.20
N ASP A 245 2.18 0.68 18.37
CA ASP A 245 1.29 0.40 19.50
C ASP A 245 0.43 1.60 19.87
N ILE A 246 1.02 2.80 19.90
CA ILE A 246 0.31 4.02 20.31
C ILE A 246 -0.83 4.38 19.34
N THR A 247 -0.62 4.26 18.03
CA THR A 247 -1.66 4.57 17.03
C THR A 247 -2.75 3.50 17.03
N PHE A 248 -2.37 2.23 17.22
CA PHE A 248 -3.32 1.13 17.34
C PHE A 248 -4.17 1.23 18.60
N GLN A 249 -3.57 1.51 19.76
CA GLN A 249 -4.31 1.75 21.00
C GLN A 249 -5.24 2.95 20.89
N ASN A 250 -4.80 4.05 20.29
CA ASN A 250 -5.64 5.23 20.07
C ASN A 250 -6.81 4.92 19.14
N ALA A 251 -6.59 4.13 18.07
CA ALA A 251 -7.68 3.66 17.22
C ALA A 251 -8.74 2.86 18.01
N ILE A 252 -8.30 1.99 18.92
CA ILE A 252 -9.23 1.24 19.81
C ILE A 252 -9.98 2.19 20.73
N LYS A 253 -9.30 3.17 21.35
CA LYS A 253 -9.88 4.13 22.31
C LYS A 253 -10.98 4.98 21.69
N VAL A 254 -10.76 5.48 20.46
CA VAL A 254 -11.74 6.36 19.80
C VAL A 254 -12.89 5.61 19.15
N THR A 255 -12.78 4.30 18.94
CA THR A 255 -13.83 3.50 18.32
C THR A 255 -14.94 3.20 19.33
N LYS A 256 -16.18 3.54 19.00
CA LYS A 256 -17.36 3.26 19.84
C LYS A 256 -17.63 1.75 19.97
N PRO A 257 -18.42 1.31 20.96
CA PRO A 257 -18.92 -0.07 21.01
C PRO A 257 -19.61 -0.46 19.69
N GLY A 258 -19.37 -1.70 19.22
CA GLY A 258 -19.86 -2.21 17.94
C GLY A 258 -19.09 -1.70 16.72
N GLY A 259 -18.12 -0.77 16.90
CA GLY A 259 -17.35 -0.22 15.80
C GLY A 259 -16.21 -1.11 15.31
N THR A 260 -15.63 -0.75 14.16
CA THR A 260 -14.58 -1.54 13.49
C THR A 260 -13.25 -0.80 13.45
N ILE A 261 -12.16 -1.50 13.80
CA ILE A 261 -10.79 -1.04 13.65
C ILE A 261 -10.17 -1.78 12.45
N SER A 262 -9.75 -1.05 11.42
CA SER A 262 -8.99 -1.57 10.29
C SER A 262 -7.51 -1.28 10.50
N ASN A 263 -6.72 -2.32 10.74
CA ASN A 263 -5.27 -2.19 10.87
C ASN A 263 -4.58 -2.62 9.58
N VAL A 264 -3.88 -1.68 8.94
CA VAL A 264 -3.04 -1.91 7.75
C VAL A 264 -1.59 -1.49 7.95
N GLY A 265 -1.27 -0.97 9.13
CA GLY A 265 0.09 -0.68 9.55
C GLY A 265 0.89 -1.96 9.83
N TYR A 266 2.19 -1.91 9.55
CA TYR A 266 3.12 -3.01 9.80
C TYR A 266 3.72 -2.93 11.20
N HIS A 267 3.27 -3.77 12.13
CA HIS A 267 3.82 -3.90 13.48
C HIS A 267 5.10 -4.72 13.45
N GLY A 268 6.23 -4.04 13.27
CA GLY A 268 7.55 -4.66 13.10
C GLY A 268 8.39 -4.77 14.37
N GLU A 269 7.90 -4.27 15.51
CA GLU A 269 8.63 -4.20 16.77
C GLU A 269 7.87 -4.90 17.90
N GLY A 270 8.64 -5.44 18.87
CA GLY A 270 8.07 -6.11 20.04
C GLY A 270 7.56 -7.52 19.77
N GLU A 271 7.18 -8.20 20.83
CA GLU A 271 6.60 -9.54 20.81
C GLU A 271 5.06 -9.49 20.78
N PHE A 272 4.48 -8.42 21.31
CA PHE A 272 3.04 -8.26 21.48
C PHE A 272 2.56 -6.96 20.85
N VAL A 273 1.31 -6.95 20.38
CA VAL A 273 0.52 -5.76 20.09
C VAL A 273 -0.45 -5.59 21.26
N HIS A 274 -0.37 -4.47 21.97
CA HIS A 274 -1.11 -4.28 23.21
C HIS A 274 -2.51 -3.71 22.96
N ILE A 275 -3.51 -4.37 23.52
CA ILE A 275 -4.91 -3.93 23.49
C ILE A 275 -5.27 -3.32 24.85
N PRO A 276 -5.69 -2.05 24.94
CA PRO A 276 -6.11 -1.42 26.19
C PRO A 276 -7.41 -2.04 26.68
N ARG A 277 -7.32 -2.82 27.76
CA ARG A 277 -8.40 -3.69 28.25
C ARG A 277 -9.72 -2.97 28.51
N LEU A 278 -9.69 -1.78 29.10
CA LEU A 278 -10.92 -1.05 29.42
C LEU A 278 -11.55 -0.45 28.15
N ASP A 279 -10.75 0.14 27.28
CA ASP A 279 -11.23 0.71 26.01
C ASP A 279 -11.68 -0.37 25.02
N TRP A 280 -11.15 -1.58 25.16
CA TRP A 280 -11.67 -2.79 24.49
C TRP A 280 -13.03 -3.24 25.02
N GLY A 281 -13.52 -2.58 26.10
CA GLY A 281 -14.74 -2.94 26.80
C GLY A 281 -14.66 -4.30 27.50
N VAL A 282 -13.49 -4.65 28.03
CA VAL A 282 -13.15 -5.93 28.68
C VAL A 282 -13.53 -7.16 27.84
N GLY A 283 -13.55 -7.00 26.52
CA GLY A 283 -13.95 -8.05 25.56
C GLY A 283 -15.46 -8.12 25.27
N MET A 284 -16.28 -7.19 25.81
CA MET A 284 -17.74 -7.22 25.66
C MET A 284 -18.32 -6.04 24.87
N ALA A 285 -17.48 -5.16 24.30
CA ALA A 285 -17.94 -3.99 23.54
C ALA A 285 -18.23 -4.26 22.06
N GLU A 286 -18.24 -5.52 21.63
CA GLU A 286 -18.52 -5.94 20.24
C GLU A 286 -17.62 -5.26 19.18
N LYS A 287 -16.45 -4.75 19.58
CA LYS A 287 -15.48 -4.12 18.65
C LYS A 287 -14.84 -5.18 17.77
N THR A 288 -14.78 -4.89 16.47
CA THR A 288 -14.13 -5.76 15.47
C THR A 288 -12.76 -5.19 15.10
N ILE A 289 -11.72 -6.03 15.05
CA ILE A 289 -10.42 -5.68 14.45
C ILE A 289 -10.25 -6.50 13.18
N ARG A 290 -10.01 -5.81 12.06
CA ARG A 290 -9.69 -6.43 10.79
C ARG A 290 -8.30 -6.02 10.36
N THR A 291 -7.52 -6.98 9.88
CA THR A 291 -6.19 -6.77 9.32
C THR A 291 -6.17 -7.16 7.86
N GLY A 292 -5.17 -6.74 7.11
CA GLY A 292 -5.05 -7.13 5.72
C GLY A 292 -3.70 -6.76 5.12
N LEU A 293 -3.32 -7.48 4.07
CA LEU A 293 -2.19 -7.17 3.22
C LEU A 293 -2.72 -6.76 1.84
N CYS A 294 -2.02 -5.87 1.15
CA CYS A 294 -2.36 -5.32 -0.17
C CYS A 294 -3.02 -6.36 -1.10
N PRO A 295 -4.30 -6.21 -1.47
CA PRO A 295 -4.92 -7.12 -2.41
C PRO A 295 -4.41 -6.85 -3.84
N GLY A 296 -4.04 -7.94 -4.53
CA GLY A 296 -3.59 -7.91 -5.92
C GLY A 296 -4.60 -8.50 -6.89
N GLY A 297 -4.11 -8.84 -8.08
CA GLY A 297 -4.87 -9.45 -9.15
C GLY A 297 -5.51 -8.45 -10.12
N ARG A 298 -5.75 -8.94 -11.34
CA ARG A 298 -6.22 -8.13 -12.47
C ARG A 298 -7.47 -7.32 -12.16
N LEU A 299 -8.50 -7.97 -11.63
CA LEU A 299 -9.78 -7.30 -11.38
C LEU A 299 -9.64 -6.14 -10.36
N ARG A 300 -8.78 -6.31 -9.36
CA ARG A 300 -8.47 -5.24 -8.40
C ARG A 300 -7.83 -4.06 -9.11
N MET A 301 -6.82 -4.29 -9.92
CA MET A 301 -6.12 -3.24 -10.67
C MET A 301 -7.05 -2.51 -11.64
N GLU A 302 -7.88 -3.22 -12.39
CA GLU A 302 -8.88 -2.64 -13.32
C GLU A 302 -9.87 -1.72 -12.59
N ARG A 303 -10.33 -2.10 -11.40
CA ARG A 303 -11.24 -1.28 -10.59
C ARG A 303 -10.56 0.00 -10.10
N LEU A 304 -9.30 -0.09 -9.68
CA LEU A 304 -8.52 1.07 -9.22
C LEU A 304 -8.20 2.03 -10.38
N LEU A 305 -7.76 1.49 -11.52
CA LEU A 305 -7.53 2.27 -12.73
C LEU A 305 -8.81 3.03 -13.15
N ARG A 306 -9.98 2.43 -13.03
CA ARG A 306 -11.26 3.10 -13.33
C ARG A 306 -11.55 4.27 -12.41
N LEU A 307 -11.16 4.20 -11.12
CA LEU A 307 -11.29 5.33 -10.20
C LEU A 307 -10.38 6.49 -10.60
N VAL A 308 -9.15 6.18 -11.00
CA VAL A 308 -8.19 7.17 -11.52
C VAL A 308 -8.69 7.76 -12.83
N GLU A 309 -9.06 6.92 -13.79
CA GLU A 309 -9.58 7.31 -15.10
C GLU A 309 -10.77 8.27 -15.01
N ARG A 310 -11.67 8.04 -14.05
CA ARG A 310 -12.85 8.86 -13.82
C ARG A 310 -12.62 10.05 -12.90
N GLY A 311 -11.36 10.34 -12.55
CA GLY A 311 -11.01 11.45 -11.65
C GLY A 311 -11.60 11.36 -10.24
N ARG A 312 -11.93 10.13 -9.78
CA ARG A 312 -12.45 9.92 -8.43
C ARG A 312 -11.36 10.05 -7.37
N VAL A 313 -10.13 9.70 -7.73
CA VAL A 313 -8.93 9.88 -6.92
C VAL A 313 -7.80 10.30 -7.87
N ASP A 314 -7.06 11.33 -7.49
CA ASP A 314 -5.79 11.71 -8.10
C ASP A 314 -4.64 11.40 -7.14
N PRO A 315 -3.96 10.26 -7.30
CA PRO A 315 -2.86 9.89 -6.41
C PRO A 315 -1.54 10.60 -6.74
N THR A 316 -1.44 11.28 -7.89
CA THR A 316 -0.20 11.91 -8.36
C THR A 316 0.30 13.02 -7.43
N VAL A 317 -0.60 13.62 -6.66
CA VAL A 317 -0.28 14.64 -5.64
C VAL A 317 0.62 14.10 -4.51
N LEU A 318 0.77 12.77 -4.40
CA LEU A 318 1.71 12.11 -3.47
C LEU A 318 3.14 12.10 -4.00
N THR A 319 3.36 12.26 -5.32
CA THR A 319 4.70 12.30 -5.92
C THR A 319 5.39 13.59 -5.51
N THR A 320 6.36 13.51 -4.62
CA THR A 320 7.15 14.67 -4.17
C THR A 320 8.47 14.80 -4.91
N HIS A 321 9.04 13.70 -5.36
CA HIS A 321 10.36 13.65 -6.00
C HIS A 321 10.32 12.71 -7.20
N ARG A 322 11.12 13.04 -8.22
CA ARG A 322 11.31 12.21 -9.43
C ARG A 322 12.79 11.96 -9.62
N PHE A 323 13.16 10.71 -9.85
CA PHE A 323 14.55 10.27 -10.06
C PHE A 323 14.63 9.38 -11.29
N ARG A 324 15.78 9.31 -11.90
CA ARG A 324 16.09 8.27 -12.88
C ARG A 324 16.51 6.99 -12.18
N PHE A 325 16.40 5.85 -12.85
CA PHE A 325 16.77 4.57 -12.26
C PHE A 325 18.25 4.50 -11.81
N ASP A 326 19.16 5.19 -12.52
CA ASP A 326 20.57 5.29 -12.12
C ASP A 326 20.78 6.09 -10.80
N GLU A 327 19.81 6.89 -10.38
CA GLU A 327 19.80 7.62 -9.12
C GLU A 327 19.08 6.85 -7.97
N MET A 328 18.70 5.58 -8.18
CA MET A 328 17.91 4.78 -7.23
C MET A 328 18.52 4.76 -5.82
N ALA A 329 19.85 4.67 -5.70
CA ALA A 329 20.51 4.65 -4.39
C ALA A 329 20.23 5.92 -3.57
N LYS A 330 20.28 7.09 -4.22
CA LYS A 330 19.95 8.40 -3.63
C LYS A 330 18.47 8.46 -3.25
N ALA A 331 17.58 8.05 -4.17
CA ALA A 331 16.15 8.05 -3.95
C ALA A 331 15.75 7.14 -2.77
N PHE A 332 16.38 5.96 -2.68
CA PHE A 332 16.17 5.01 -1.61
C PHE A 332 16.64 5.57 -0.26
N GLU A 333 17.84 6.15 -0.19
CA GLU A 333 18.36 6.79 1.02
C GLU A 333 17.44 7.93 1.50
N MET A 334 16.98 8.79 0.58
CA MET A 334 16.05 9.88 0.93
C MET A 334 14.73 9.33 1.48
N MET A 335 14.20 8.26 0.88
CA MET A 335 12.97 7.62 1.36
C MET A 335 13.16 6.93 2.70
N ASP A 336 14.28 6.23 2.90
CA ASP A 336 14.59 5.54 4.17
C ASP A 336 14.76 6.51 5.34
N LYS A 337 15.47 7.63 5.11
CA LYS A 337 15.73 8.67 6.12
C LYS A 337 14.65 9.74 6.20
N LYS A 338 13.60 9.70 5.37
CA LYS A 338 12.51 10.69 5.30
C LYS A 338 13.01 12.14 5.10
N LEU A 339 14.00 12.31 4.22
CA LEU A 339 14.60 13.61 3.96
C LEU A 339 13.71 14.47 3.04
N ASP A 340 13.90 15.79 3.10
CA ASP A 340 13.30 16.79 2.21
C ASP A 340 11.77 16.70 2.05
N GLY A 341 11.08 16.30 3.12
CA GLY A 341 9.61 16.16 3.08
C GLY A 341 9.10 15.09 2.11
N ILE A 342 9.93 14.11 1.77
CA ILE A 342 9.59 13.05 0.83
C ILE A 342 8.35 12.26 1.29
N ILE A 343 7.38 12.13 0.38
CA ILE A 343 6.18 11.31 0.59
C ILE A 343 6.29 10.06 -0.28
N LYS A 344 6.39 10.26 -1.60
CA LYS A 344 6.52 9.16 -2.56
C LYS A 344 7.48 9.54 -3.68
N PRO A 345 8.67 8.94 -3.74
CA PRO A 345 9.58 9.11 -4.87
C PRO A 345 9.15 8.25 -6.05
N LEU A 346 9.13 8.84 -7.24
CA LEU A 346 8.88 8.18 -8.52
C LEU A 346 10.21 7.95 -9.25
N ILE A 347 10.41 6.73 -9.72
CA ILE A 347 11.60 6.31 -10.46
C ILE A 347 11.24 6.11 -11.92
N LEU A 348 12.03 6.72 -12.82
CA LEU A 348 11.89 6.63 -14.28
C LEU A 348 12.99 5.70 -14.83
N PHE A 349 12.60 4.72 -15.64
CA PHE A 349 13.50 3.73 -16.26
C PHE A 349 13.86 4.07 -17.69
#